data_f74b1e7af6eff044383c1374f09bfce0
#
_entry.id   f74b1e7af6eff044383c1374f09bfce0
#
_cell.length_a   1.000
_cell.length_b   1.000
_cell.length_c   1.000
_cell.angle_alpha   90.00
_cell.angle_beta   90.00
_cell.angle_gamma   90.00
#
_symmetry.space_group_name_H-M   'P 1'
#
loop_
_entity.id
_entity.type
_entity.pdbx_description
1 polymer ?
#
loop_
_entity_poly.entity_id
_entity_poly.type
_entity_poly.pdbx_seq_one_letter_code
_entity_poly.pdbx_strand_id
1 'polypeptide(L)'
;MSGDTTTATMDDAPTSVGPRSTGRNDGAQHPPPDSGTRFGTRQGLAPPVPDAGSPDLAPEAPAPPHATGSRGGAPEALAPPPAQAAQTRPDRDAIEGLLLGLAAGDAAGWPAARHRAARMPEWTRRLTRELDTFAEQNATTTLPVPIALNQPPEPLRLGPSDDAEWAVFTAEAVLTSSGPVFAGLPPERRLRAAVDLAWNALADQVAAAADRAPEVESAILPLRARISVRAGLGNLATGLRPPATGHDNPHFFDDAACVRAAVLALVHPGDPRAAAALAEFDARYTQDGDGVHGARAVAAALAAAFGGATVDECVEAALDELPPVTEIGRNARYAVKLAQTAGSAFELVPLLEHQIVDHVYSYGIAAAETVPVALALATAARGEMTAAVPAAVCLSRVADSAPALAGALTGALGGGRSVPPTWREACRTLAGCALPRLAGTDLVELAGLLAATEPATPGGQFRHDTHTG
;
A
#
# COMPACT_ATOMS: atom_id res chain seq x y z
N MET A 1 54.97 -44.40 2.81
CA MET A 1 56.05 -43.40 2.81
C MET A 1 55.41 -42.13 3.34
N SER A 2 55.29 -41.92 4.66
CA SER A 2 56.33 -41.32 5.53
C SER A 2 56.64 -39.91 5.05
N GLY A 3 56.39 -38.95 5.77
CA GLY A 3 56.53 -38.39 7.07
C GLY A 3 56.14 -36.92 6.96
N ASP A 4 55.94 -36.11 7.84
CA ASP A 4 56.19 -35.98 9.24
C ASP A 4 55.73 -34.55 9.65
N THR A 5 54.95 -34.48 10.66
CA THR A 5 54.90 -33.56 11.79
C THR A 5 55.87 -32.37 11.84
N THR A 6 55.39 -31.17 12.16
CA THR A 6 55.99 -30.38 13.23
C THR A 6 55.00 -29.34 13.81
N THR A 7 54.69 -29.54 15.04
CA THR A 7 54.11 -28.66 16.06
C THR A 7 55.14 -27.59 16.52
N ALA A 8 54.70 -26.38 16.78
CA ALA A 8 55.41 -25.45 17.71
C ALA A 8 54.41 -24.59 18.44
N THR A 9 54.30 -24.86 19.70
CA THR A 9 53.78 -24.03 20.82
C THR A 9 54.84 -23.06 21.30
N MET A 10 54.41 -21.88 21.82
CA MET A 10 54.90 -21.13 23.02
C MET A 10 54.35 -19.73 22.96
N ASP A 11 53.42 -19.34 23.87
CA ASP A 11 53.65 -18.72 25.18
C ASP A 11 54.38 -17.36 25.10
N ASP A 12 53.63 -16.29 25.44
CA ASP A 12 53.94 -15.42 26.60
C ASP A 12 52.99 -14.22 26.69
N ALA A 13 52.29 -14.14 27.81
CA ALA A 13 51.81 -12.91 28.44
C ALA A 13 52.76 -12.65 29.64
N PRO A 14 52.68 -11.58 30.44
CA PRO A 14 51.86 -10.36 30.45
C PRO A 14 52.68 -9.10 30.82
N THR A 15 52.13 -7.90 30.77
CA THR A 15 52.51 -6.83 31.73
C THR A 15 51.38 -5.82 31.96
N SER A 16 50.99 -5.77 33.19
CA SER A 16 50.18 -4.80 33.88
C SER A 16 50.90 -3.46 34.08
N VAL A 17 50.23 -2.33 33.88
CA VAL A 17 50.56 -1.09 34.57
C VAL A 17 49.27 -0.41 35.01
N GLY A 18 49.16 -0.20 36.31
CA GLY A 18 48.05 0.38 37.05
C GLY A 18 48.05 1.93 37.07
N PRO A 19 47.24 2.53 37.94
CA PRO A 19 46.65 3.84 37.71
C PRO A 19 47.44 4.98 38.40
N ARG A 20 47.34 6.20 37.84
CA ARG A 20 47.67 7.47 38.58
C ARG A 20 46.50 8.43 38.30
N SER A 21 45.73 8.74 39.26
CA SER A 21 45.67 9.73 40.35
C SER A 21 45.61 11.17 39.85
N THR A 22 44.47 11.81 40.17
CA THR A 22 44.22 13.12 40.74
C THR A 22 44.66 14.38 40.00
N GLY A 23 43.65 15.18 39.65
CA GLY A 23 43.77 16.61 39.38
C GLY A 23 42.42 17.27 39.58
N ARG A 24 42.13 17.66 40.82
CA ARG A 24 41.10 18.66 41.15
C ARG A 24 41.46 19.97 40.45
N ASN A 25 40.44 20.60 39.82
CA ASN A 25 40.46 22.02 39.66
C ASN A 25 39.09 22.61 39.93
N ASP A 26 39.08 23.49 40.91
CA ASP A 26 37.95 24.22 41.43
C ASP A 26 37.53 25.36 40.49
N GLY A 27 36.24 25.62 40.44
CA GLY A 27 35.71 26.96 40.49
C GLY A 27 35.58 27.72 39.20
N ALA A 28 34.35 27.80 38.73
CA ALA A 28 33.70 29.08 38.38
C ALA A 28 32.22 28.83 38.12
N GLN A 29 31.41 29.20 39.09
CA GLN A 29 29.97 29.36 38.92
C GLN A 29 29.73 30.61 38.06
N HIS A 30 29.15 30.44 36.88
CA HIS A 30 28.46 31.52 36.15
C HIS A 30 26.97 31.37 36.38
N PRO A 31 26.27 32.46 36.68
CA PRO A 31 24.82 32.45 36.84
C PRO A 31 24.14 32.27 35.46
N PRO A 32 22.93 31.69 35.44
CA PRO A 32 22.18 31.48 34.17
C PRO A 32 21.70 32.84 33.63
N PRO A 33 21.64 33.01 32.30
CA PRO A 33 21.04 34.21 31.72
C PRO A 33 19.52 34.19 31.89
N ASP A 34 19.02 35.33 32.30
CA ASP A 34 17.63 35.71 32.48
C ASP A 34 16.85 35.52 31.14
N SER A 35 15.98 34.54 31.08
CA SER A 35 15.10 34.33 29.92
C SER A 35 13.76 35.02 30.11
N GLY A 36 13.79 36.33 29.98
CA GLY A 36 12.58 37.14 29.84
C GLY A 36 12.32 37.49 28.37
N THR A 37 11.71 36.61 27.62
CA THR A 37 11.10 37.01 26.35
C THR A 37 9.67 36.50 26.30
N ARG A 38 8.74 37.40 26.70
CA ARG A 38 7.32 37.26 26.48
C ARG A 38 7.07 37.28 24.98
N PHE A 39 6.65 36.17 24.40
CA PHE A 39 6.02 36.15 23.10
C PHE A 39 4.61 36.71 23.24
N GLY A 40 4.44 37.95 22.83
CA GLY A 40 3.15 38.58 22.65
C GLY A 40 2.42 37.93 21.49
N THR A 41 1.24 37.40 21.76
CA THR A 41 0.24 37.00 20.78
C THR A 41 -0.14 38.21 19.93
N ARG A 42 0.39 38.30 18.71
CA ARG A 42 -0.18 39.16 17.68
C ARG A 42 -1.37 38.44 17.10
N GLN A 43 -2.57 38.85 17.51
CA GLN A 43 -3.78 38.63 16.74
C GLN A 43 -3.63 39.44 15.44
N GLY A 44 -3.39 38.73 14.34
CA GLY A 44 -3.51 39.28 12.99
C GLY A 44 -4.99 39.39 12.65
N LEU A 45 -5.47 40.63 12.56
CA LEU A 45 -6.77 40.95 11.97
C LEU A 45 -6.77 40.48 10.52
N ALA A 46 -7.69 39.58 10.19
CA ALA A 46 -8.04 39.28 8.80
C ALA A 46 -8.71 40.51 8.15
N PRO A 47 -8.44 40.79 6.86
CA PRO A 47 -9.14 41.86 6.15
C PRO A 47 -10.62 41.51 5.99
N PRO A 48 -11.52 42.53 5.96
CA PRO A 48 -12.95 42.29 5.81
C PRO A 48 -13.28 41.71 4.43
N VAL A 49 -14.05 40.63 4.44
CA VAL A 49 -14.66 40.06 3.24
C VAL A 49 -15.70 41.04 2.72
N PRO A 50 -15.74 41.41 1.42
CA PRO A 50 -16.79 42.23 0.88
C PRO A 50 -18.12 41.47 0.88
N ASP A 51 -19.15 42.14 1.37
CA ASP A 51 -20.54 41.72 1.43
C ASP A 51 -21.04 41.40 0.01
N ALA A 52 -21.24 40.12 -0.32
CA ALA A 52 -21.86 39.70 -1.55
C ALA A 52 -23.38 39.75 -1.36
N GLY A 53 -23.99 40.80 -1.90
CA GLY A 53 -25.41 41.00 -1.92
C GLY A 53 -26.17 39.79 -2.43
N SER A 54 -27.28 39.51 -1.74
CA SER A 54 -28.26 38.49 -2.14
C SER A 54 -28.76 38.75 -3.56
N PRO A 55 -28.83 37.75 -4.43
CA PRO A 55 -29.48 37.88 -5.72
C PRO A 55 -30.99 37.88 -5.52
N ASP A 56 -31.63 38.94 -6.04
CA ASP A 56 -33.07 39.09 -6.20
C ASP A 56 -33.67 37.87 -6.93
N LEU A 57 -34.75 37.35 -6.37
CA LEU A 57 -35.63 36.38 -6.99
C LEU A 57 -36.32 37.00 -8.23
N ALA A 58 -35.93 36.60 -9.41
CA ALA A 58 -36.66 36.85 -10.65
C ALA A 58 -37.96 36.01 -10.68
N PRO A 59 -39.06 36.50 -11.24
CA PRO A 59 -40.34 35.80 -11.23
C PRO A 59 -40.38 34.64 -12.23
N GLU A 60 -40.97 33.56 -11.76
CA GLU A 60 -41.24 32.32 -12.44
C GLU A 60 -42.04 32.52 -13.74
N ALA A 61 -41.51 32.02 -14.87
CA ALA A 61 -42.21 32.03 -16.14
C ALA A 61 -43.25 30.88 -16.18
N PRO A 62 -44.44 31.08 -16.81
CA PRO A 62 -45.52 30.09 -16.81
C PRO A 62 -45.22 28.86 -17.69
N ALA A 63 -45.56 27.70 -17.18
CA ALA A 63 -45.43 26.41 -17.85
C ALA A 63 -46.26 26.34 -19.14
N PRO A 64 -45.77 25.66 -20.19
CA PRO A 64 -46.53 25.44 -21.43
C PRO A 64 -47.66 24.40 -21.24
N PRO A 65 -48.73 24.49 -22.02
CA PRO A 65 -49.91 23.63 -21.87
C PRO A 65 -49.66 22.18 -22.29
N HIS A 66 -50.23 21.26 -21.50
CA HIS A 66 -50.26 19.80 -21.80
C HIS A 66 -50.97 19.50 -23.12
N ALA A 67 -50.25 18.94 -24.06
CA ALA A 67 -50.83 18.32 -25.24
C ALA A 67 -51.27 16.89 -24.90
N THR A 68 -52.56 16.65 -24.83
CA THR A 68 -53.20 15.33 -24.83
C THR A 68 -53.12 14.76 -26.24
N GLY A 69 -52.30 13.75 -26.45
CA GLY A 69 -52.22 12.96 -27.67
C GLY A 69 -52.06 11.48 -27.34
N SER A 70 -53.18 10.78 -27.23
CA SER A 70 -53.24 9.33 -27.16
C SER A 70 -52.79 8.72 -28.50
N ARG A 71 -51.70 7.99 -28.51
CA ARG A 71 -51.42 6.96 -29.49
C ARG A 71 -50.98 5.70 -28.79
N GLY A 72 -51.80 4.65 -28.89
CA GLY A 72 -51.48 3.31 -28.45
C GLY A 72 -50.25 2.78 -29.21
N GLY A 73 -49.16 2.63 -28.47
CA GLY A 73 -48.00 1.85 -28.85
C GLY A 73 -48.05 0.54 -28.08
N ALA A 74 -47.91 -0.57 -28.79
CA ALA A 74 -47.77 -1.89 -28.20
C ALA A 74 -46.61 -1.89 -27.20
N PRO A 75 -46.65 -2.68 -26.11
CA PRO A 75 -45.54 -2.75 -25.17
C PRO A 75 -44.32 -3.32 -25.89
N GLU A 76 -43.32 -2.48 -26.03
CA GLU A 76 -41.95 -2.87 -26.43
C GLU A 76 -41.48 -3.89 -25.41
N ALA A 77 -41.26 -5.11 -25.84
CA ALA A 77 -40.74 -6.19 -25.01
C ALA A 77 -39.37 -5.72 -24.51
N LEU A 78 -39.25 -5.43 -23.20
CA LEU A 78 -37.96 -5.19 -22.55
C LEU A 78 -37.05 -6.36 -22.90
N ALA A 79 -35.94 -6.06 -23.56
CA ALA A 79 -34.88 -7.03 -23.78
C ALA A 79 -34.49 -7.63 -22.41
N PRO A 80 -34.30 -8.95 -22.31
CA PRO A 80 -33.87 -9.54 -21.07
C PRO A 80 -32.56 -8.87 -20.63
N PRO A 81 -32.38 -8.62 -19.33
CA PRO A 81 -31.11 -8.07 -18.83
C PRO A 81 -29.98 -8.98 -19.33
N PRO A 82 -28.83 -8.42 -19.70
CA PRO A 82 -27.67 -9.21 -20.13
C PRO A 82 -27.42 -10.30 -19.09
N ALA A 83 -27.31 -11.55 -19.54
CA ALA A 83 -27.05 -12.69 -18.72
C ALA A 83 -25.80 -12.32 -17.84
N GLN A 84 -25.97 -12.31 -16.53
CA GLN A 84 -24.85 -12.14 -15.60
C GLN A 84 -23.83 -13.20 -15.98
N ALA A 85 -22.66 -12.77 -16.48
CA ALA A 85 -21.58 -13.68 -16.77
C ALA A 85 -21.32 -14.48 -15.47
N ALA A 86 -21.38 -15.81 -15.58
CA ALA A 86 -21.05 -16.67 -14.46
C ALA A 86 -19.66 -16.24 -13.99
N GLN A 87 -19.53 -15.83 -12.73
CA GLN A 87 -18.24 -15.44 -12.15
C GLN A 87 -17.32 -16.66 -12.25
N THR A 88 -16.47 -16.65 -13.26
CA THR A 88 -15.43 -17.66 -13.43
C THR A 88 -14.39 -17.42 -12.36
N ARG A 89 -13.98 -18.50 -11.68
CA ARG A 89 -12.85 -18.42 -10.73
C ARG A 89 -11.62 -17.87 -11.45
N PRO A 90 -10.79 -17.04 -10.76
CA PRO A 90 -9.51 -16.66 -11.32
C PRO A 90 -8.68 -17.91 -11.61
N ASP A 91 -8.05 -17.95 -12.78
CA ASP A 91 -7.11 -19.03 -13.10
C ASP A 91 -5.95 -19.01 -12.09
N ARG A 92 -5.56 -20.20 -11.61
CA ARG A 92 -4.41 -20.35 -10.71
C ARG A 92 -3.15 -19.70 -11.29
N ASP A 93 -2.93 -19.79 -12.60
CA ASP A 93 -1.78 -19.19 -13.28
C ASP A 93 -1.80 -17.65 -13.15
N ALA A 94 -2.98 -17.02 -13.26
CA ALA A 94 -3.13 -15.58 -13.07
C ALA A 94 -2.89 -15.15 -11.59
N ILE A 95 -3.37 -15.95 -10.62
CA ILE A 95 -3.11 -15.70 -9.18
C ILE A 95 -1.60 -15.83 -8.89
N GLU A 96 -0.96 -16.84 -9.42
CA GLU A 96 0.47 -17.05 -9.28
C GLU A 96 1.26 -15.90 -9.91
N GLY A 97 0.82 -15.41 -11.09
CA GLY A 97 1.39 -14.26 -11.76
C GLY A 97 1.24 -12.99 -10.91
N LEU A 98 0.06 -12.73 -10.33
CA LEU A 98 -0.16 -11.63 -9.40
C LEU A 98 0.86 -11.64 -8.24
N LEU A 99 0.91 -12.77 -7.50
CA LEU A 99 1.73 -12.85 -6.28
C LEU A 99 3.22 -12.77 -6.58
N LEU A 100 3.69 -13.49 -7.59
CA LEU A 100 5.09 -13.46 -7.98
C LEU A 100 5.49 -12.15 -8.65
N GLY A 101 4.59 -11.53 -9.42
CA GLY A 101 4.82 -10.23 -10.03
C GLY A 101 4.92 -9.12 -9.00
N LEU A 102 4.02 -9.11 -8.01
CA LEU A 102 4.08 -8.20 -6.87
C LEU A 102 5.40 -8.41 -6.09
N ALA A 103 5.72 -9.65 -5.74
CA ALA A 103 6.93 -9.98 -5.01
C ALA A 103 8.22 -9.64 -5.77
N ALA A 104 8.24 -9.82 -7.10
CA ALA A 104 9.38 -9.45 -7.94
C ALA A 104 9.55 -7.93 -8.04
N GLY A 105 8.45 -7.19 -8.14
CA GLY A 105 8.46 -5.73 -8.12
C GLY A 105 8.96 -5.19 -6.80
N ASP A 106 8.46 -5.70 -5.68
CA ASP A 106 8.90 -5.40 -4.33
C ASP A 106 10.40 -5.71 -4.16
N ALA A 107 10.84 -6.91 -4.50
CA ALA A 107 12.25 -7.33 -4.40
C ALA A 107 13.19 -6.44 -5.22
N ALA A 108 12.76 -5.96 -6.37
CA ALA A 108 13.55 -5.07 -7.23
C ALA A 108 13.51 -3.63 -6.75
N GLY A 109 12.39 -3.19 -6.21
CA GLY A 109 12.12 -1.79 -5.87
C GLY A 109 12.76 -1.33 -4.57
N TRP A 110 12.60 -2.05 -3.48
CA TRP A 110 13.11 -1.61 -2.18
C TRP A 110 14.62 -1.35 -2.11
N PRO A 111 15.50 -2.08 -2.82
CA PRO A 111 16.91 -1.73 -2.86
C PRO A 111 17.19 -0.42 -3.60
N ALA A 112 16.41 -0.11 -4.67
CA ALA A 112 16.54 1.13 -5.42
C ALA A 112 16.13 2.34 -4.57
N ALA A 113 15.06 2.24 -3.80
CA ALA A 113 14.63 3.25 -2.85
C ALA A 113 15.70 3.51 -1.76
N ARG A 114 16.30 2.46 -1.21
CA ARG A 114 17.42 2.56 -0.26
C ARG A 114 18.64 3.23 -0.86
N HIS A 115 19.00 2.84 -2.07
CA HIS A 115 20.17 3.41 -2.75
C HIS A 115 20.01 4.90 -3.02
N ARG A 116 18.80 5.32 -3.39
CA ARG A 116 18.47 6.74 -3.50
C ARG A 116 18.67 7.47 -2.18
N ALA A 117 18.15 6.93 -1.08
CA ALA A 117 18.32 7.51 0.25
C ALA A 117 19.81 7.74 0.61
N ALA A 118 20.67 6.78 0.25
CA ALA A 118 22.11 6.91 0.44
C ALA A 118 22.75 7.99 -0.45
N ARG A 119 22.14 8.34 -1.57
CA ARG A 119 22.59 9.39 -2.50
C ARG A 119 21.95 10.75 -2.27
N MET A 120 21.16 10.93 -1.23
CA MET A 120 20.58 12.24 -0.92
C MET A 120 21.66 13.30 -0.81
N PRO A 121 21.40 14.54 -1.26
CA PRO A 121 22.32 15.66 -1.11
C PRO A 121 22.76 15.84 0.33
N GLU A 122 23.98 16.28 0.54
CA GLU A 122 24.56 16.38 1.89
C GLU A 122 23.75 17.31 2.81
N TRP A 123 23.16 18.38 2.26
CA TRP A 123 22.28 19.28 3.02
C TRP A 123 21.03 18.57 3.55
N THR A 124 20.43 17.66 2.76
CA THR A 124 19.27 16.87 3.20
C THR A 124 19.66 15.88 4.29
N ARG A 125 20.83 15.22 4.13
CA ARG A 125 21.37 14.31 5.15
C ARG A 125 21.71 15.05 6.43
N ARG A 126 22.19 16.29 6.32
CA ARG A 126 22.46 17.15 7.48
C ARG A 126 21.16 17.54 8.19
N LEU A 127 20.15 17.99 7.47
CA LEU A 127 18.83 18.32 8.03
C LEU A 127 18.20 17.11 8.73
N THR A 128 18.27 15.92 8.13
CA THR A 128 17.80 14.69 8.76
C THR A 128 18.50 14.42 10.08
N ARG A 129 19.84 14.53 10.13
CA ARG A 129 20.59 14.35 11.38
C ARG A 129 20.25 15.41 12.42
N GLU A 130 20.04 16.66 12.00
CA GLU A 130 19.63 17.74 12.91
C GLU A 130 18.25 17.48 13.52
N LEU A 131 17.30 16.97 12.72
CA LEU A 131 15.97 16.57 13.18
C LEU A 131 16.01 15.36 14.12
N ASP A 132 16.83 14.35 13.81
CA ASP A 132 17.02 13.18 14.67
C ASP A 132 17.64 13.58 16.00
N THR A 133 18.67 14.42 15.98
CA THR A 133 19.32 14.95 17.19
C THR A 133 18.34 15.78 18.02
N PHE A 134 17.52 16.61 17.37
CA PHE A 134 16.49 17.40 18.05
C PHE A 134 15.46 16.50 18.74
N ALA A 135 15.02 15.46 18.07
CA ALA A 135 14.04 14.53 18.62
C ALA A 135 14.61 13.72 19.80
N GLU A 136 15.86 13.24 19.70
CA GLU A 136 16.55 12.57 20.78
C GLU A 136 16.69 13.47 22.00
N GLN A 137 17.09 14.74 21.80
CA GLN A 137 17.25 15.71 22.89
C GLN A 137 15.94 16.09 23.58
N ASN A 138 14.83 16.05 22.86
CA ASN A 138 13.52 16.45 23.38
C ASN A 138 12.63 15.26 23.74
N ALA A 139 13.14 14.03 23.68
CA ALA A 139 12.40 12.78 23.90
C ALA A 139 11.08 12.73 23.07
N THR A 140 11.10 13.36 21.90
CA THR A 140 9.98 13.32 20.95
C THR A 140 10.24 12.22 19.95
N THR A 141 9.19 11.56 19.51
CA THR A 141 9.31 10.60 18.40
C THR A 141 9.66 11.38 17.14
N THR A 142 10.84 11.13 16.55
CA THR A 142 11.05 11.53 15.16
C THR A 142 9.97 10.89 14.34
N LEU A 143 9.34 11.69 13.47
CA LEU A 143 8.70 11.10 12.30
C LEU A 143 9.80 10.28 11.61
N PRO A 144 9.70 8.94 11.54
CA PRO A 144 10.76 8.18 10.93
C PRO A 144 10.93 8.72 9.50
N VAL A 145 12.05 9.33 9.27
CA VAL A 145 12.58 9.56 7.92
C VAL A 145 12.39 8.23 7.19
N PRO A 146 12.01 8.26 5.90
CA PRO A 146 11.53 7.09 5.19
C PRO A 146 12.19 5.82 5.68
N ILE A 147 11.43 4.83 6.03
CA ILE A 147 11.81 3.54 6.66
C ILE A 147 13.13 2.98 6.09
N ALA A 148 13.41 3.30 4.81
CA ALA A 148 14.66 2.97 4.14
C ALA A 148 15.93 3.60 4.76
N LEU A 149 15.85 4.70 5.50
CA LEU A 149 17.02 5.39 6.05
C LEU A 149 17.47 4.90 7.43
N ASN A 150 16.55 4.35 8.21
CA ASN A 150 16.81 3.94 9.60
C ASN A 150 17.05 2.43 9.78
N GLN A 151 17.21 1.70 8.69
CA GLN A 151 17.52 0.28 8.81
C GLN A 151 19.02 0.06 8.88
N PRO A 152 19.47 -0.84 9.80
CA PRO A 152 20.85 -1.26 9.78
C PRO A 152 21.23 -1.77 8.39
N PRO A 153 22.50 -1.56 7.93
CA PRO A 153 22.97 -2.06 6.66
C PRO A 153 23.02 -3.59 6.70
N GLU A 154 21.86 -4.22 6.57
CA GLU A 154 21.82 -5.66 6.34
C GLU A 154 22.34 -5.96 4.94
N PRO A 155 23.06 -7.07 4.75
CA PRO A 155 23.43 -7.51 3.42
C PRO A 155 22.16 -7.60 2.56
N LEU A 156 22.23 -7.03 1.35
CA LEU A 156 21.16 -7.09 0.34
C LEU A 156 20.77 -8.57 0.13
N ARG A 157 19.71 -8.99 0.77
CA ARG A 157 19.06 -10.24 0.45
C ARG A 157 18.18 -9.96 -0.75
N LEU A 158 18.46 -10.64 -1.87
CA LEU A 158 17.59 -10.62 -3.02
C LEU A 158 16.33 -11.40 -2.65
N GLY A 159 15.22 -10.70 -2.56
CA GLY A 159 13.94 -11.29 -2.21
C GLY A 159 12.90 -10.20 -1.89
N PRO A 160 11.61 -10.59 -1.83
CA PRO A 160 10.53 -9.67 -1.51
C PRO A 160 10.65 -9.12 -0.10
N SER A 161 10.06 -7.95 0.12
CA SER A 161 10.07 -7.26 1.39
C SER A 161 8.65 -7.12 1.98
N ASP A 162 8.32 -5.96 2.54
CA ASP A 162 7.07 -5.79 3.28
C ASP A 162 5.83 -5.70 2.39
N ASP A 163 5.91 -5.19 1.18
CA ASP A 163 4.73 -5.09 0.29
C ASP A 163 4.16 -6.49 -0.02
N ALA A 164 5.02 -7.46 -0.32
CA ALA A 164 4.60 -8.84 -0.54
C ALA A 164 4.02 -9.48 0.74
N GLU A 165 4.59 -9.19 1.90
CA GLU A 165 4.09 -9.73 3.18
C GLU A 165 2.75 -9.12 3.58
N TRP A 166 2.53 -7.81 3.33
CA TRP A 166 1.23 -7.18 3.56
C TRP A 166 0.15 -7.67 2.58
N ALA A 167 0.51 -7.98 1.34
CA ALA A 167 -0.40 -8.66 0.42
C ALA A 167 -0.79 -10.06 0.94
N VAL A 168 0.16 -10.83 1.48
CA VAL A 168 -0.10 -12.16 2.05
C VAL A 168 -0.92 -12.06 3.35
N PHE A 169 -0.75 -11.03 4.17
CA PHE A 169 -1.64 -10.76 5.31
C PHE A 169 -3.12 -10.74 4.88
N THR A 170 -3.40 -10.10 3.77
CA THR A 170 -4.76 -10.06 3.22
C THR A 170 -5.17 -11.40 2.61
N ALA A 171 -4.23 -12.12 1.97
CA ALA A 171 -4.48 -13.47 1.47
C ALA A 171 -4.89 -14.45 2.58
N GLU A 172 -4.26 -14.36 3.75
CA GLU A 172 -4.66 -15.14 4.93
C GLU A 172 -6.09 -14.84 5.37
N ALA A 173 -6.51 -13.57 5.34
CA ALA A 173 -7.89 -13.20 5.64
C ALA A 173 -8.88 -13.79 4.62
N VAL A 174 -8.53 -13.78 3.32
CA VAL A 174 -9.33 -14.42 2.26
C VAL A 174 -9.47 -15.93 2.52
N LEU A 175 -8.38 -16.64 2.79
CA LEU A 175 -8.41 -18.07 3.10
C LEU A 175 -9.22 -18.37 4.38
N THR A 176 -9.00 -17.58 5.43
CA THR A 176 -9.68 -17.74 6.71
C THR A 176 -11.18 -17.53 6.59
N SER A 177 -11.63 -16.65 5.69
CA SER A 177 -13.04 -16.34 5.47
C SER A 177 -13.87 -17.56 5.05
N SER A 178 -13.26 -18.54 4.41
CA SER A 178 -13.88 -19.80 3.99
C SER A 178 -13.88 -20.87 5.10
N GLY A 179 -13.24 -20.56 6.22
CA GLY A 179 -13.11 -21.50 7.35
C GLY A 179 -14.38 -21.67 8.18
N PRO A 180 -14.41 -22.69 9.05
CA PRO A 180 -15.58 -23.03 9.85
C PRO A 180 -16.00 -21.92 10.84
N VAL A 181 -15.07 -21.04 11.24
CA VAL A 181 -15.34 -19.93 12.16
C VAL A 181 -16.41 -18.97 11.60
N PHE A 182 -16.41 -18.77 10.29
CA PHE A 182 -17.33 -17.86 9.61
C PHE A 182 -18.48 -18.57 8.89
N ALA A 183 -18.60 -19.90 8.99
CA ALA A 183 -19.61 -20.68 8.26
C ALA A 183 -21.05 -20.26 8.57
N GLY A 184 -21.32 -19.72 9.76
CA GLY A 184 -22.63 -19.18 10.16
C GLY A 184 -22.97 -17.80 9.58
N LEU A 185 -22.03 -17.12 8.91
CA LEU A 185 -22.26 -15.82 8.30
C LEU A 185 -22.66 -15.98 6.83
N PRO A 186 -23.48 -15.06 6.27
CA PRO A 186 -23.68 -14.95 4.82
C PRO A 186 -22.34 -14.75 4.10
N PRO A 187 -22.16 -15.35 2.90
CA PRO A 187 -20.89 -15.30 2.17
C PRO A 187 -20.30 -13.90 2.03
N GLU A 188 -21.11 -12.90 1.71
CA GLU A 188 -20.72 -11.50 1.55
C GLU A 188 -20.20 -10.83 2.86
N ARG A 189 -20.51 -11.42 4.02
CA ARG A 189 -20.05 -10.92 5.33
C ARG A 189 -18.84 -11.66 5.86
N ARG A 190 -18.55 -12.88 5.39
CA ARG A 190 -17.46 -13.72 5.89
C ARG A 190 -16.11 -13.05 5.75
N LEU A 191 -15.82 -12.54 4.55
CA LEU A 191 -14.53 -11.92 4.30
C LEU A 191 -14.34 -10.61 5.09
N ARG A 192 -15.37 -9.77 5.15
CA ARG A 192 -15.30 -8.56 5.99
C ARG A 192 -15.06 -8.89 7.45
N ALA A 193 -15.70 -9.93 7.97
CA ALA A 193 -15.47 -10.40 9.33
C ALA A 193 -14.06 -10.99 9.52
N ALA A 194 -13.52 -11.67 8.52
CA ALA A 194 -12.15 -12.18 8.56
C ALA A 194 -11.11 -11.07 8.53
N VAL A 195 -11.30 -10.05 7.69
CA VAL A 195 -10.46 -8.85 7.65
C VAL A 195 -10.51 -8.10 8.99
N ASP A 196 -11.71 -7.89 9.54
CA ASP A 196 -11.87 -7.23 10.84
C ASP A 196 -11.14 -8.01 11.96
N LEU A 197 -11.31 -9.33 11.97
CA LEU A 197 -10.62 -10.20 12.93
C LEU A 197 -9.10 -10.11 12.78
N ALA A 198 -8.58 -10.13 11.54
CA ALA A 198 -7.15 -10.07 11.28
C ALA A 198 -6.53 -8.76 11.78
N TRP A 199 -7.16 -7.62 11.49
CA TRP A 199 -6.69 -6.31 11.95
C TRP A 199 -6.75 -6.17 13.47
N ASN A 200 -7.85 -6.55 14.12
CA ASN A 200 -7.98 -6.47 15.56
C ASN A 200 -6.98 -7.41 16.26
N ALA A 201 -6.81 -8.65 15.77
CA ALA A 201 -5.84 -9.59 16.33
C ALA A 201 -4.40 -9.06 16.23
N LEU A 202 -4.04 -8.40 15.11
CA LEU A 202 -2.72 -7.79 14.96
C LEU A 202 -2.54 -6.59 15.91
N ALA A 203 -3.56 -5.73 16.05
CA ALA A 203 -3.54 -4.61 16.99
C ALA A 203 -3.37 -5.08 18.43
N ASP A 204 -4.09 -6.13 18.84
CA ASP A 204 -3.96 -6.74 20.18
C ASP A 204 -2.56 -7.32 20.40
N GLN A 205 -1.96 -7.97 19.39
CA GLN A 205 -0.59 -8.48 19.48
C GLN A 205 0.43 -7.35 19.66
N VAL A 206 0.27 -6.25 18.92
CA VAL A 206 1.17 -5.06 19.04
C VAL A 206 1.01 -4.42 20.41
N ALA A 207 -0.22 -4.21 20.88
CA ALA A 207 -0.49 -3.65 22.21
C ALA A 207 0.10 -4.54 23.33
N ALA A 208 -0.15 -5.86 23.28
CA ALA A 208 0.38 -6.80 24.25
C ALA A 208 1.93 -6.90 24.24
N ALA A 209 2.57 -6.61 23.12
CA ALA A 209 4.02 -6.55 23.05
C ALA A 209 4.57 -5.29 23.73
N ALA A 210 3.95 -4.13 23.51
CA ALA A 210 4.31 -2.88 24.17
C ALA A 210 4.18 -2.97 25.70
N ASP A 211 3.11 -3.60 26.20
CA ASP A 211 2.90 -3.81 27.63
C ASP A 211 3.98 -4.68 28.29
N ARG A 212 4.53 -5.65 27.56
CA ARG A 212 5.55 -6.58 28.06
C ARG A 212 6.95 -5.98 28.07
N ALA A 213 7.25 -5.06 27.20
CA ALA A 213 8.56 -4.43 27.10
C ALA A 213 8.46 -3.00 26.57
N PRO A 214 7.97 -2.05 27.39
CA PRO A 214 7.76 -0.66 26.99
C PRO A 214 9.05 0.06 26.55
N GLU A 215 10.21 -0.44 26.96
CA GLU A 215 11.52 0.17 26.67
C GLU A 215 12.12 -0.29 25.32
N VAL A 216 11.50 -1.27 24.64
CA VAL A 216 12.07 -1.92 23.45
C VAL A 216 11.02 -1.99 22.33
N GLU A 217 10.41 -0.84 22.06
CA GLU A 217 9.31 -0.69 21.10
C GLU A 217 9.60 -1.27 19.70
N SER A 218 10.87 -1.29 19.30
CA SER A 218 11.31 -1.80 17.99
C SER A 218 11.83 -3.23 17.99
N ALA A 219 12.11 -3.83 19.16
CA ALA A 219 12.79 -5.13 19.22
C ALA A 219 11.83 -6.33 19.33
N ILE A 220 10.55 -6.11 19.68
CA ILE A 220 9.61 -7.20 20.00
C ILE A 220 8.80 -7.64 18.79
N LEU A 221 8.48 -6.72 17.90
CA LEU A 221 7.88 -6.99 16.60
C LEU A 221 8.66 -6.19 15.58
N PRO A 222 9.52 -6.80 14.77
CA PRO A 222 10.12 -6.15 13.62
C PRO A 222 9.03 -5.90 12.57
N LEU A 223 8.01 -5.11 12.95
CA LEU A 223 6.92 -4.75 12.09
C LEU A 223 7.43 -3.72 11.10
N ARG A 224 7.89 -4.16 9.95
CA ARG A 224 8.07 -3.33 8.78
C ARG A 224 6.71 -2.92 8.27
N ALA A 225 6.35 -1.68 8.45
CA ALA A 225 5.05 -1.17 8.01
C ALA A 225 5.15 0.32 7.75
N ARG A 226 4.35 0.77 6.81
CA ARG A 226 4.10 2.20 6.57
C ARG A 226 3.65 2.88 7.87
N ILE A 227 3.89 4.17 7.98
CA ILE A 227 3.42 4.96 9.12
C ILE A 227 1.90 4.86 9.26
N SER A 228 1.17 4.87 8.14
CA SER A 228 -0.29 4.68 8.13
C SER A 228 -0.73 3.39 8.81
N VAL A 229 -0.06 2.28 8.53
CA VAL A 229 -0.37 0.98 9.14
C VAL A 229 -0.11 1.00 10.65
N ARG A 230 1.02 1.56 11.06
CA ARG A 230 1.36 1.70 12.49
C ARG A 230 0.36 2.58 13.24
N ALA A 231 0.01 3.73 12.65
CA ALA A 231 -0.98 4.64 13.24
C ALA A 231 -2.36 3.99 13.30
N GLY A 232 -2.79 3.31 12.23
CA GLY A 232 -4.05 2.58 12.21
C GLY A 232 -4.14 1.49 13.27
N LEU A 233 -3.07 0.71 13.49
CA LEU A 233 -2.98 -0.28 14.56
C LEU A 233 -3.02 0.37 15.94
N GLY A 234 -2.32 1.50 16.14
CA GLY A 234 -2.40 2.28 17.37
C GLY A 234 -3.82 2.79 17.64
N ASN A 235 -4.48 3.33 16.62
CA ASN A 235 -5.86 3.79 16.70
C ASN A 235 -6.83 2.64 17.06
N LEU A 236 -6.67 1.46 16.46
CA LEU A 236 -7.44 0.26 16.82
C LEU A 236 -7.22 -0.12 18.29
N ALA A 237 -5.98 -0.13 18.75
CA ALA A 237 -5.63 -0.46 20.13
C ALA A 237 -6.23 0.51 21.14
N THR A 238 -6.43 1.79 20.78
CA THR A 238 -7.13 2.78 21.62
C THR A 238 -8.65 2.69 21.54
N GLY A 239 -9.20 1.77 20.75
CA GLY A 239 -10.64 1.53 20.63
C GLY A 239 -11.32 2.26 19.47
N LEU A 240 -10.58 3.03 18.64
CA LEU A 240 -11.13 3.58 17.39
C LEU A 240 -11.49 2.44 16.43
N ARG A 241 -12.41 2.72 15.53
CA ARG A 241 -12.87 1.78 14.50
C ARG A 241 -12.88 2.46 13.13
N PRO A 242 -12.75 1.70 12.02
CA PRO A 242 -12.91 2.27 10.68
C PRO A 242 -14.26 2.97 10.53
N PRO A 243 -14.35 4.12 9.84
CA PRO A 243 -13.27 4.77 9.10
C PRO A 243 -12.36 5.68 9.94
N ALA A 244 -12.66 5.92 11.23
CA ALA A 244 -11.91 6.86 12.07
C ALA A 244 -10.42 6.46 12.20
N THR A 245 -10.09 5.15 12.19
CA THR A 245 -8.71 4.67 12.27
C THR A 245 -7.85 5.13 11.10
N GLY A 246 -8.42 5.20 9.90
CA GLY A 246 -7.74 5.72 8.71
C GLY A 246 -7.83 7.25 8.60
N HIS A 247 -8.92 7.85 9.08
CA HIS A 247 -9.12 9.30 9.03
C HIS A 247 -8.19 10.04 10.01
N ASP A 248 -8.09 9.57 11.25
CA ASP A 248 -7.21 10.13 12.28
C ASP A 248 -5.79 9.57 12.15
N ASN A 249 -5.22 9.65 10.95
CA ASN A 249 -3.96 9.04 10.58
C ASN A 249 -3.09 10.04 9.83
N PRO A 250 -1.87 10.36 10.31
CA PRO A 250 -1.03 11.39 9.69
C PRO A 250 -0.55 11.03 8.28
N HIS A 251 -0.58 9.75 7.91
CA HIS A 251 -0.15 9.26 6.60
C HIS A 251 -1.30 8.55 5.84
N PHE A 252 -2.52 8.99 6.03
CA PHE A 252 -3.74 8.45 5.41
C PHE A 252 -3.66 8.33 3.88
N PHE A 253 -2.79 9.09 3.24
CA PHE A 253 -2.63 9.22 1.79
C PHE A 253 -1.65 8.22 1.17
N ASP A 254 -0.96 7.39 1.98
CA ASP A 254 0.06 6.49 1.47
C ASP A 254 -0.52 5.24 0.77
N ASP A 255 0.34 4.47 0.13
CA ASP A 255 0.00 3.37 -0.75
C ASP A 255 -0.13 1.99 -0.06
N ALA A 256 -0.03 1.92 1.27
CA ALA A 256 -0.03 0.64 1.98
C ALA A 256 -1.28 -0.22 1.73
N ALA A 257 -2.45 0.40 1.53
CA ALA A 257 -3.65 -0.34 1.18
C ALA A 257 -3.66 -0.83 -0.28
N CYS A 258 -2.89 -0.19 -1.17
CA CYS A 258 -2.88 -0.55 -2.58
C CYS A 258 -2.32 -1.97 -2.81
N VAL A 259 -1.25 -2.34 -2.11
CA VAL A 259 -0.67 -3.69 -2.21
C VAL A 259 -1.59 -4.77 -1.61
N ARG A 260 -2.31 -4.45 -0.52
CA ARG A 260 -3.31 -5.33 0.07
C ARG A 260 -4.53 -5.53 -0.83
N ALA A 261 -4.97 -4.45 -1.46
CA ALA A 261 -6.09 -4.43 -2.40
C ALA A 261 -5.88 -5.38 -3.60
N ALA A 262 -4.61 -5.61 -3.99
CA ALA A 262 -4.27 -6.52 -5.06
C ALA A 262 -4.84 -7.94 -4.85
N VAL A 263 -4.76 -8.44 -3.62
CA VAL A 263 -5.29 -9.77 -3.29
C VAL A 263 -6.80 -9.79 -3.14
N LEU A 264 -7.41 -8.69 -2.67
CA LEU A 264 -8.87 -8.60 -2.53
C LEU A 264 -9.60 -8.67 -3.88
N ALA A 265 -8.94 -8.28 -4.96
CA ALA A 265 -9.47 -8.39 -6.32
C ALA A 265 -9.84 -9.83 -6.73
N LEU A 266 -9.16 -10.83 -6.16
CA LEU A 266 -9.39 -12.26 -6.42
C LEU A 266 -10.81 -12.72 -6.05
N VAL A 267 -11.46 -12.00 -5.14
CA VAL A 267 -12.79 -12.38 -4.63
C VAL A 267 -13.90 -12.01 -5.60
N HIS A 268 -13.67 -11.01 -6.45
CA HIS A 268 -14.63 -10.49 -7.40
C HIS A 268 -14.06 -10.44 -8.83
N PRO A 269 -13.64 -11.60 -9.41
CA PRO A 269 -13.07 -11.62 -10.76
C PRO A 269 -14.09 -11.14 -11.78
N GLY A 270 -13.70 -10.19 -12.63
CA GLY A 270 -14.56 -9.58 -13.63
C GLY A 270 -15.60 -8.58 -13.09
N ASP A 271 -15.56 -8.27 -11.78
CA ASP A 271 -16.40 -7.23 -11.18
C ASP A 271 -15.54 -6.15 -10.49
N PRO A 272 -15.01 -5.17 -11.25
CA PRO A 272 -14.17 -4.10 -10.72
C PRO A 272 -14.80 -3.31 -9.58
N ARG A 273 -16.12 -3.05 -9.65
CA ARG A 273 -16.83 -2.25 -8.64
C ARG A 273 -16.95 -2.99 -7.30
N ALA A 274 -17.27 -4.28 -7.33
CA ALA A 274 -17.36 -5.09 -6.12
C ALA A 274 -15.95 -5.23 -5.47
N ALA A 275 -14.92 -5.44 -6.28
CA ALA A 275 -13.53 -5.48 -5.82
C ALA A 275 -13.10 -4.15 -5.18
N ALA A 276 -13.40 -3.01 -5.82
CA ALA A 276 -13.11 -1.69 -5.30
C ALA A 276 -13.81 -1.42 -3.95
N ALA A 277 -15.09 -1.81 -3.82
CA ALA A 277 -15.84 -1.66 -2.58
C ALA A 277 -15.29 -2.52 -1.43
N LEU A 278 -14.73 -3.70 -1.75
CA LEU A 278 -14.08 -4.56 -0.78
C LEU A 278 -12.72 -4.00 -0.36
N ALA A 279 -11.94 -3.50 -1.32
CA ALA A 279 -10.67 -2.83 -1.07
C ALA A 279 -10.84 -1.57 -0.22
N GLU A 280 -11.88 -0.77 -0.46
CA GLU A 280 -12.22 0.37 0.40
C GLU A 280 -12.46 -0.07 1.84
N PHE A 281 -13.18 -1.18 2.06
CA PHE A 281 -13.45 -1.68 3.40
C PHE A 281 -12.14 -1.99 4.16
N ASP A 282 -11.17 -2.67 3.54
CA ASP A 282 -9.85 -2.92 4.15
C ASP A 282 -9.03 -1.63 4.30
N ALA A 283 -9.00 -0.80 3.26
CA ALA A 283 -8.19 0.41 3.26
C ALA A 283 -8.52 1.35 4.43
N ARG A 284 -9.79 1.45 4.82
CA ARG A 284 -10.25 2.35 5.89
C ARG A 284 -9.75 1.99 7.29
N TYR A 285 -9.06 0.86 7.45
CA TYR A 285 -8.32 0.58 8.68
C TYR A 285 -7.11 1.48 8.85
N THR A 286 -6.50 1.90 7.76
CA THR A 286 -5.20 2.58 7.76
C THR A 286 -5.13 3.83 6.88
N GLN A 287 -6.01 3.99 5.89
CA GLN A 287 -6.00 5.10 4.93
C GLN A 287 -7.34 5.85 4.89
N ASP A 288 -7.27 7.05 4.30
CA ASP A 288 -8.39 7.85 3.82
C ASP A 288 -8.00 8.57 2.52
N GLY A 289 -8.91 9.32 1.91
CA GLY A 289 -8.64 10.12 0.70
C GLY A 289 -7.96 9.32 -0.41
N ASP A 290 -6.83 9.82 -0.91
CA ASP A 290 -6.11 9.24 -2.05
C ASP A 290 -5.55 7.82 -1.76
N GLY A 291 -5.26 7.49 -0.50
CA GLY A 291 -4.88 6.11 -0.12
C GLY A 291 -6.01 5.11 -0.34
N VAL A 292 -7.24 5.49 0.00
CA VAL A 292 -8.45 4.68 -0.27
C VAL A 292 -8.74 4.63 -1.77
N HIS A 293 -8.66 5.76 -2.46
CA HIS A 293 -8.89 5.80 -3.91
C HIS A 293 -7.88 4.93 -4.66
N GLY A 294 -6.61 4.94 -4.26
CA GLY A 294 -5.57 4.07 -4.83
C GLY A 294 -5.87 2.59 -4.64
N ALA A 295 -6.28 2.18 -3.44
CA ALA A 295 -6.66 0.80 -3.16
C ALA A 295 -7.86 0.35 -4.03
N ARG A 296 -8.89 1.20 -4.16
CA ARG A 296 -10.04 0.94 -5.04
C ARG A 296 -9.61 0.74 -6.48
N ALA A 297 -8.76 1.63 -7.00
CA ALA A 297 -8.28 1.58 -8.38
C ALA A 297 -7.45 0.31 -8.66
N VAL A 298 -6.55 -0.06 -7.77
CA VAL A 298 -5.73 -1.28 -7.91
C VAL A 298 -6.62 -2.53 -7.91
N ALA A 299 -7.58 -2.62 -6.97
CA ALA A 299 -8.51 -3.74 -6.93
C ALA A 299 -9.37 -3.83 -8.19
N ALA A 300 -9.85 -2.69 -8.70
CA ALA A 300 -10.65 -2.64 -9.93
C ALA A 300 -9.87 -3.12 -11.16
N ALA A 301 -8.63 -2.63 -11.33
CA ALA A 301 -7.75 -3.06 -12.43
C ALA A 301 -7.51 -4.58 -12.41
N LEU A 302 -7.19 -5.11 -11.23
CA LEU A 302 -6.89 -6.54 -11.08
C LEU A 302 -8.12 -7.42 -11.21
N ALA A 303 -9.28 -6.97 -10.71
CA ALA A 303 -10.53 -7.69 -10.94
C ALA A 303 -10.88 -7.77 -12.43
N ALA A 304 -10.65 -6.70 -13.19
CA ALA A 304 -10.78 -6.71 -14.66
C ALA A 304 -9.80 -7.71 -15.30
N ALA A 305 -8.54 -7.72 -14.88
CA ALA A 305 -7.53 -8.67 -15.36
C ALA A 305 -7.96 -10.13 -15.11
N PHE A 306 -8.47 -10.46 -13.93
CA PHE A 306 -9.02 -11.78 -13.61
C PHE A 306 -10.30 -12.11 -14.39
N GLY A 307 -10.98 -11.11 -14.93
CA GLY A 307 -12.09 -11.26 -15.87
C GLY A 307 -11.63 -11.49 -17.31
N GLY A 308 -10.34 -11.46 -17.59
CA GLY A 308 -9.78 -11.64 -18.94
C GLY A 308 -9.68 -10.34 -19.74
N ALA A 309 -9.76 -9.18 -19.09
CA ALA A 309 -9.62 -7.87 -19.74
C ALA A 309 -8.18 -7.63 -20.22
N THR A 310 -8.03 -6.79 -21.24
CA THR A 310 -6.74 -6.29 -21.72
C THR A 310 -6.14 -5.28 -20.72
N VAL A 311 -4.85 -4.96 -20.87
CA VAL A 311 -4.19 -3.96 -20.01
C VAL A 311 -4.90 -2.60 -20.07
N ASP A 312 -5.35 -2.19 -21.24
CA ASP A 312 -6.05 -0.91 -21.41
C ASP A 312 -7.42 -0.91 -20.69
N GLU A 313 -8.18 -1.99 -20.80
CA GLU A 313 -9.44 -2.15 -20.06
C GLU A 313 -9.23 -2.23 -18.54
N CYS A 314 -8.15 -2.86 -18.07
CA CYS A 314 -7.79 -2.86 -16.66
C CYS A 314 -7.47 -1.45 -16.15
N VAL A 315 -6.72 -0.68 -16.93
CA VAL A 315 -6.36 0.70 -16.59
C VAL A 315 -7.61 1.59 -16.62
N GLU A 316 -8.53 1.40 -17.58
CA GLU A 316 -9.80 2.12 -17.63
C GLU A 316 -10.64 1.82 -16.39
N ALA A 317 -10.76 0.55 -15.99
CA ALA A 317 -11.45 0.16 -14.76
C ALA A 317 -10.83 0.82 -13.50
N ALA A 318 -9.50 0.97 -13.45
CA ALA A 318 -8.85 1.72 -12.38
C ALA A 318 -9.21 3.21 -12.40
N LEU A 319 -9.17 3.84 -13.58
CA LEU A 319 -9.48 5.26 -13.75
C LEU A 319 -10.95 5.60 -13.40
N ASP A 320 -11.88 4.68 -13.60
CA ASP A 320 -13.27 4.84 -13.23
C ASP A 320 -13.48 4.94 -11.71
N GLU A 321 -12.62 4.32 -10.91
CA GLU A 321 -12.64 4.37 -9.45
C GLU A 321 -11.91 5.61 -8.86
N LEU A 322 -11.23 6.39 -9.70
CA LEU A 322 -10.48 7.57 -9.30
C LEU A 322 -11.27 8.86 -9.58
N PRO A 323 -11.74 9.59 -8.56
CA PRO A 323 -12.43 10.86 -8.77
C PRO A 323 -11.54 11.87 -9.51
N PRO A 324 -12.00 12.50 -10.59
CA PRO A 324 -11.14 13.33 -11.44
C PRO A 324 -10.65 14.62 -10.75
N VAL A 325 -11.29 15.02 -9.66
CA VAL A 325 -10.94 16.23 -8.90
C VAL A 325 -9.87 15.99 -7.84
N THR A 326 -9.58 14.73 -7.52
CA THR A 326 -8.52 14.36 -6.54
C THR A 326 -7.14 14.43 -7.18
N GLU A 327 -6.11 14.45 -6.36
CA GLU A 327 -4.72 14.44 -6.85
C GLU A 327 -4.41 13.15 -7.60
N ILE A 328 -4.69 12.01 -7.00
CA ILE A 328 -4.49 10.71 -7.63
C ILE A 328 -5.26 10.58 -8.95
N GLY A 329 -6.51 11.09 -9.02
CA GLY A 329 -7.33 11.03 -10.22
C GLY A 329 -6.78 11.88 -11.37
N ARG A 330 -6.22 13.06 -11.09
CA ARG A 330 -5.54 13.90 -12.08
C ARG A 330 -4.24 13.27 -12.55
N ASN A 331 -3.41 12.84 -11.60
CA ASN A 331 -2.11 12.24 -11.88
C ASN A 331 -2.25 10.95 -12.71
N ALA A 332 -3.20 10.08 -12.36
CA ALA A 332 -3.41 8.82 -13.09
C ALA A 332 -3.83 9.06 -14.55
N ARG A 333 -4.82 9.93 -14.78
CA ARG A 333 -5.24 10.25 -16.16
C ARG A 333 -4.13 10.89 -16.97
N TYR A 334 -3.35 11.76 -16.35
CA TYR A 334 -2.24 12.41 -17.03
C TYR A 334 -1.10 11.43 -17.33
N ALA A 335 -0.71 10.59 -16.36
CA ALA A 335 0.32 9.57 -16.54
C ALA A 335 -0.04 8.54 -17.62
N VAL A 336 -1.29 8.08 -17.63
CA VAL A 336 -1.79 7.15 -18.67
C VAL A 336 -1.79 7.82 -20.05
N LYS A 337 -2.17 9.11 -20.15
CA LYS A 337 -2.08 9.85 -21.39
C LYS A 337 -0.64 9.97 -21.90
N LEU A 338 0.34 10.19 -21.03
CA LEU A 338 1.75 10.17 -21.41
C LEU A 338 2.17 8.78 -21.90
N ALA A 339 1.73 7.72 -21.22
CA ALA A 339 2.03 6.34 -21.59
C ALA A 339 1.53 5.96 -22.99
N GLN A 340 0.34 6.44 -23.38
CA GLN A 340 -0.23 6.20 -24.71
C GLN A 340 0.59 6.80 -25.86
N THR A 341 1.44 7.80 -25.58
CA THR A 341 2.28 8.45 -26.57
C THR A 341 3.75 8.01 -26.53
N ALA A 342 4.15 7.29 -25.48
CA ALA A 342 5.52 6.79 -25.32
C ALA A 342 5.76 5.55 -26.19
N GLY A 343 6.93 5.46 -26.78
CA GLY A 343 7.35 4.30 -27.59
C GLY A 343 7.68 3.06 -26.75
N SER A 344 8.02 3.25 -25.47
CA SER A 344 8.33 2.18 -24.52
C SER A 344 8.18 2.64 -23.08
N ALA A 345 8.14 1.68 -22.14
CA ALA A 345 8.09 1.97 -20.70
C ALA A 345 9.33 2.78 -20.24
N PHE A 346 10.50 2.54 -20.80
CA PHE A 346 11.72 3.28 -20.44
C PHE A 346 11.74 4.71 -20.97
N GLU A 347 11.15 4.97 -22.13
CA GLU A 347 11.00 6.36 -22.65
C GLU A 347 10.04 7.18 -21.79
N LEU A 348 9.09 6.53 -21.12
CA LEU A 348 8.14 7.18 -20.24
C LEU A 348 8.77 7.61 -18.89
N VAL A 349 9.82 6.92 -18.42
CA VAL A 349 10.45 7.17 -17.11
C VAL A 349 10.78 8.65 -16.86
N PRO A 350 11.52 9.38 -17.71
CA PRO A 350 11.84 10.77 -17.46
C PRO A 350 10.61 11.69 -17.44
N LEU A 351 9.56 11.35 -18.17
CA LEU A 351 8.31 12.12 -18.16
C LEU A 351 7.57 11.94 -16.83
N LEU A 352 7.49 10.71 -16.31
CA LEU A 352 6.88 10.44 -15.02
C LEU A 352 7.69 11.08 -13.88
N GLU A 353 9.02 10.99 -13.92
CA GLU A 353 9.90 11.59 -12.93
C GLU A 353 9.68 13.10 -12.80
N HIS A 354 9.45 13.81 -13.93
CA HIS A 354 9.27 15.26 -13.92
C HIS A 354 7.85 15.74 -13.68
N GLN A 355 6.84 14.91 -13.99
CA GLN A 355 5.46 15.40 -14.09
C GLN A 355 4.50 14.74 -13.11
N ILE A 356 4.89 13.62 -12.54
CA ILE A 356 4.06 12.86 -11.59
C ILE A 356 4.74 12.76 -10.22
N VAL A 357 6.05 12.51 -10.18
CA VAL A 357 6.78 12.29 -8.93
C VAL A 357 7.04 13.62 -8.23
N ASP A 358 6.54 13.76 -7.00
CA ASP A 358 6.82 14.94 -6.17
C ASP A 358 8.20 14.83 -5.51
N HIS A 359 9.06 15.80 -5.78
CA HIS A 359 10.42 15.86 -5.26
C HIS A 359 10.54 16.62 -3.94
N VAL A 360 9.47 17.25 -3.47
CA VAL A 360 9.51 18.20 -2.35
C VAL A 360 8.80 17.66 -1.12
N TYR A 361 7.54 17.30 -1.26
CA TYR A 361 6.66 17.01 -0.12
C TYR A 361 6.40 15.52 0.08
N SER A 362 6.38 14.75 -0.99
CA SER A 362 6.14 13.31 -0.91
C SER A 362 7.38 12.55 -0.44
N TYR A 363 7.15 11.57 0.40
CA TYR A 363 8.19 10.61 0.82
C TYR A 363 8.38 9.47 -0.18
N GLY A 364 7.70 9.53 -1.33
CA GLY A 364 7.74 8.50 -2.37
C GLY A 364 6.84 7.30 -2.08
N ILE A 365 5.88 7.48 -1.19
CA ILE A 365 4.91 6.47 -0.76
C ILE A 365 3.46 6.93 -0.96
N ALA A 366 3.25 8.11 -1.54
CA ALA A 366 1.90 8.61 -1.78
C ALA A 366 1.19 7.79 -2.85
N ALA A 367 -0.02 7.33 -2.57
CA ALA A 367 -0.84 6.61 -3.56
C ALA A 367 -1.07 7.45 -4.82
N ALA A 368 -1.11 8.80 -4.67
CA ALA A 368 -1.24 9.75 -5.78
C ALA A 368 -0.04 9.79 -6.74
N GLU A 369 1.07 9.12 -6.39
CA GLU A 369 2.25 8.97 -7.24
C GLU A 369 2.44 7.51 -7.68
N THR A 370 2.45 6.58 -6.72
CA THR A 370 2.79 5.17 -6.94
C THR A 370 1.78 4.46 -7.84
N VAL A 371 0.48 4.70 -7.64
CA VAL A 371 -0.58 4.10 -8.47
C VAL A 371 -0.58 4.65 -9.89
N PRO A 372 -0.55 5.98 -10.14
CA PRO A 372 -0.41 6.54 -11.48
C PRO A 372 0.81 6.02 -12.24
N VAL A 373 1.96 5.92 -11.58
CA VAL A 373 3.20 5.39 -12.16
C VAL A 373 3.03 3.93 -12.56
N ALA A 374 2.46 3.09 -11.68
CA ALA A 374 2.25 1.67 -11.97
C ALA A 374 1.30 1.46 -13.15
N LEU A 375 0.18 2.17 -13.21
CA LEU A 375 -0.78 2.10 -14.31
C LEU A 375 -0.17 2.55 -15.64
N ALA A 376 0.54 3.69 -15.63
CA ALA A 376 1.17 4.23 -16.83
C ALA A 376 2.27 3.29 -17.37
N LEU A 377 3.09 2.71 -16.50
CA LEU A 377 4.14 1.79 -16.93
C LEU A 377 3.58 0.46 -17.41
N ALA A 378 2.50 -0.06 -16.81
CA ALA A 378 1.81 -1.23 -17.32
C ALA A 378 1.24 -0.98 -18.72
N THR A 379 0.65 0.21 -18.97
CA THR A 379 0.17 0.65 -20.29
C THR A 379 1.31 0.72 -21.31
N ALA A 380 2.37 1.46 -21.01
CA ALA A 380 3.51 1.65 -21.93
C ALA A 380 4.28 0.35 -22.21
N ALA A 381 4.30 -0.57 -21.23
CA ALA A 381 4.85 -1.92 -21.37
C ALA A 381 3.87 -2.88 -22.05
N ARG A 382 2.64 -2.47 -22.39
CA ARG A 382 1.60 -3.32 -22.98
C ARG A 382 1.31 -4.61 -22.18
N GLY A 383 1.35 -4.49 -20.85
CA GLY A 383 1.16 -5.61 -19.93
C GLY A 383 2.38 -6.50 -19.73
N GLU A 384 3.54 -6.20 -20.32
CA GLU A 384 4.75 -6.99 -20.19
C GLU A 384 5.50 -6.67 -18.88
N MET A 385 5.54 -7.62 -17.95
CA MET A 385 6.19 -7.49 -16.64
C MET A 385 7.68 -7.16 -16.76
N THR A 386 8.37 -7.79 -17.69
CA THR A 386 9.83 -7.63 -17.92
C THR A 386 10.22 -6.25 -18.44
N ALA A 387 9.25 -5.46 -18.89
CA ALA A 387 9.43 -4.06 -19.24
C ALA A 387 8.91 -3.12 -18.14
N ALA A 388 7.73 -3.38 -17.57
CA ALA A 388 7.09 -2.51 -16.58
C ALA A 388 7.87 -2.42 -15.27
N VAL A 389 8.25 -3.56 -14.68
CA VAL A 389 8.95 -3.61 -13.39
C VAL A 389 10.31 -2.92 -13.43
N PRO A 390 11.23 -3.23 -14.37
CA PRO A 390 12.52 -2.53 -14.45
C PRO A 390 12.38 -1.03 -14.71
N ALA A 391 11.41 -0.60 -15.53
CA ALA A 391 11.16 0.81 -15.75
C ALA A 391 10.68 1.52 -14.46
N ALA A 392 9.80 0.88 -13.67
CA ALA A 392 9.35 1.42 -12.40
C ALA A 392 10.50 1.56 -11.38
N VAL A 393 11.45 0.62 -11.35
CA VAL A 393 12.66 0.69 -10.49
C VAL A 393 13.53 1.90 -10.83
N CYS A 394 13.53 2.37 -12.09
CA CYS A 394 14.28 3.57 -12.48
C CYS A 394 13.74 4.84 -11.80
N LEU A 395 12.48 4.87 -11.40
CA LEU A 395 11.85 5.93 -10.62
C LEU A 395 12.13 5.75 -9.12
N SER A 396 13.38 5.87 -8.74
CA SER A 396 13.89 5.48 -7.40
C SER A 396 13.15 6.10 -6.22
N ARG A 397 12.42 7.20 -6.43
CA ARG A 397 11.63 7.85 -5.38
C ARG A 397 10.38 7.05 -5.02
N VAL A 398 9.71 6.52 -6.02
CA VAL A 398 8.49 5.69 -5.86
C VAL A 398 8.77 4.20 -5.99
N ALA A 399 10.05 3.83 -6.06
CA ALA A 399 10.48 2.44 -6.30
C ALA A 399 10.13 1.50 -5.14
N ASP A 400 9.72 2.00 -4.00
CA ASP A 400 9.34 1.15 -2.87
C ASP A 400 8.09 0.30 -3.18
N SER A 401 7.03 0.88 -3.76
CA SER A 401 5.80 0.15 -4.08
C SER A 401 5.38 0.20 -5.56
N ALA A 402 5.75 1.22 -6.33
CA ALA A 402 5.30 1.30 -7.72
C ALA A 402 5.71 0.09 -8.57
N PRO A 403 6.92 -0.50 -8.43
CA PRO A 403 7.28 -1.73 -9.13
C PRO A 403 6.46 -2.95 -8.66
N ALA A 404 6.11 -3.02 -7.37
CA ALA A 404 5.26 -4.09 -6.83
C ALA A 404 3.84 -4.03 -7.43
N LEU A 405 3.25 -2.84 -7.52
CA LEU A 405 1.93 -2.63 -8.13
C LEU A 405 1.94 -2.90 -9.64
N ALA A 406 2.98 -2.42 -10.36
CA ALA A 406 3.16 -2.70 -11.78
C ALA A 406 3.34 -4.21 -12.02
N GLY A 407 4.14 -4.87 -11.18
CA GLY A 407 4.36 -6.31 -11.22
C GLY A 407 3.10 -7.11 -10.92
N ALA A 408 2.29 -6.66 -9.96
CA ALA A 408 1.00 -7.28 -9.64
C ALA A 408 0.05 -7.30 -10.86
N LEU A 409 -0.13 -6.14 -11.50
CA LEU A 409 -1.03 -6.00 -12.64
C LEU A 409 -0.52 -6.79 -13.86
N THR A 410 0.74 -6.58 -14.24
CA THR A 410 1.32 -7.26 -15.41
C THR A 410 1.49 -8.77 -15.17
N GLY A 411 1.72 -9.19 -13.92
CA GLY A 411 1.75 -10.57 -13.52
C GLY A 411 0.38 -11.26 -13.59
N ALA A 412 -0.67 -10.58 -13.15
CA ALA A 412 -2.04 -11.09 -13.27
C ALA A 412 -2.45 -11.27 -14.75
N LEU A 413 -2.06 -10.32 -15.62
CA LEU A 413 -2.33 -10.37 -17.06
C LEU A 413 -1.56 -11.48 -17.78
N GLY A 414 -0.26 -11.64 -17.46
CA GLY A 414 0.62 -12.60 -18.13
C GLY A 414 0.59 -14.02 -17.55
N GLY A 415 0.08 -14.16 -16.32
CA GLY A 415 0.13 -15.41 -15.56
C GLY A 415 1.50 -15.75 -14.98
N GLY A 416 1.56 -16.75 -14.12
CA GLY A 416 2.80 -17.21 -13.45
C GLY A 416 3.88 -17.70 -14.42
N ARG A 417 3.49 -18.17 -15.59
CA ARG A 417 4.42 -18.59 -16.64
C ARG A 417 5.15 -17.44 -17.33
N SER A 418 4.62 -16.23 -17.27
CA SER A 418 5.28 -15.03 -17.79
C SER A 418 6.39 -14.51 -16.88
N VAL A 419 6.41 -14.93 -15.62
CA VAL A 419 7.44 -14.54 -14.65
C VAL A 419 8.76 -15.22 -15.02
N PRO A 420 9.87 -14.47 -15.22
CA PRO A 420 11.17 -15.07 -15.51
C PRO A 420 11.57 -16.11 -14.43
N PRO A 421 12.11 -17.26 -14.81
CA PRO A 421 12.44 -18.32 -13.86
C PRO A 421 13.35 -17.87 -12.71
N THR A 422 14.30 -16.98 -12.98
CA THR A 422 15.21 -16.41 -11.97
C THR A 422 14.49 -15.50 -10.98
N TRP A 423 13.50 -14.73 -11.44
CA TRP A 423 12.67 -13.90 -10.57
C TRP A 423 11.75 -14.76 -9.70
N ARG A 424 11.14 -15.76 -10.34
CA ARG A 424 10.28 -16.72 -9.64
C ARG A 424 11.02 -17.40 -8.49
N GLU A 425 12.23 -17.90 -8.72
CA GLU A 425 13.02 -18.57 -7.70
C GLU A 425 13.44 -17.60 -6.57
N ALA A 426 13.91 -16.41 -6.92
CA ALA A 426 14.35 -15.40 -5.96
C ALA A 426 13.22 -14.84 -5.09
N CYS A 427 11.99 -14.75 -5.64
CA CYS A 427 10.85 -14.07 -5.00
C CYS A 427 9.79 -15.03 -4.46
N ARG A 428 9.96 -16.35 -4.63
CA ARG A 428 8.97 -17.36 -4.27
C ARG A 428 8.69 -17.43 -2.78
N THR A 429 9.69 -17.17 -1.93
CA THR A 429 9.60 -17.41 -0.48
C THR A 429 9.75 -16.11 0.29
N LEU A 430 8.84 -15.85 1.22
CA LEU A 430 8.86 -14.68 2.08
C LEU A 430 9.89 -14.80 3.20
N ALA A 431 10.49 -13.66 3.56
CA ALA A 431 11.52 -13.58 4.60
C ALA A 431 10.95 -13.38 6.02
N GLY A 432 9.72 -12.91 6.17
CA GLY A 432 9.13 -12.55 7.47
C GLY A 432 9.68 -11.22 8.01
N CYS A 433 10.02 -10.27 7.12
CA CYS A 433 10.64 -9.00 7.53
C CYS A 433 9.64 -8.01 8.12
N ALA A 434 8.39 -8.05 7.68
CA ALA A 434 7.29 -7.25 8.22
C ALA A 434 6.45 -8.05 9.23
N LEU A 435 6.13 -9.28 8.86
CA LEU A 435 5.31 -10.19 9.64
C LEU A 435 6.07 -11.49 9.85
N PRO A 436 6.83 -11.64 10.96
CA PRO A 436 7.73 -12.77 11.20
C PRO A 436 7.09 -14.15 11.05
N ARG A 437 5.78 -14.26 11.30
CA ARG A 437 5.02 -15.50 11.11
C ARG A 437 4.92 -15.95 9.64
N LEU A 438 5.16 -15.04 8.70
CA LEU A 438 5.14 -15.35 7.26
C LEU A 438 6.48 -15.85 6.73
N ALA A 439 7.52 -15.92 7.56
CA ALA A 439 8.81 -16.45 7.14
C ALA A 439 8.66 -17.88 6.60
N GLY A 440 9.17 -18.11 5.40
CA GLY A 440 9.09 -19.41 4.72
C GLY A 440 7.79 -19.64 3.94
N THR A 441 6.85 -18.71 3.91
CA THR A 441 5.63 -18.84 3.09
C THR A 441 6.00 -18.90 1.61
N ASP A 442 5.52 -19.94 0.93
CA ASP A 442 5.69 -20.16 -0.50
C ASP A 442 4.53 -19.56 -1.29
N LEU A 443 4.79 -18.54 -2.11
CA LEU A 443 3.77 -17.82 -2.87
C LEU A 443 3.09 -18.69 -3.95
N VAL A 444 3.77 -19.71 -4.46
CA VAL A 444 3.20 -20.63 -5.46
C VAL A 444 2.22 -21.61 -4.80
N GLU A 445 2.53 -22.07 -3.60
CA GLU A 445 1.61 -22.86 -2.79
C GLU A 445 0.40 -22.02 -2.37
N LEU A 446 0.64 -20.79 -1.93
CA LEU A 446 -0.40 -19.85 -1.57
C LEU A 446 -1.36 -19.57 -2.74
N ALA A 447 -0.83 -19.39 -3.97
CA ALA A 447 -1.65 -19.24 -5.17
C ALA A 447 -2.58 -20.45 -5.38
N GLY A 448 -2.07 -21.65 -5.14
CA GLY A 448 -2.86 -22.88 -5.20
C GLY A 448 -3.99 -22.92 -4.16
N LEU A 449 -3.73 -22.47 -2.94
CA LEU A 449 -4.74 -22.39 -1.87
C LEU A 449 -5.82 -21.35 -2.20
N LEU A 450 -5.43 -20.17 -2.68
CA LEU A 450 -6.36 -19.13 -3.09
C LEU A 450 -7.24 -19.56 -4.27
N ALA A 451 -6.66 -20.25 -5.26
CA ALA A 451 -7.42 -20.80 -6.39
C ALA A 451 -8.44 -21.86 -5.98
N ALA A 452 -8.19 -22.58 -4.89
CA ALA A 452 -9.09 -23.59 -4.35
C ALA A 452 -10.25 -22.99 -3.52
N THR A 453 -10.12 -21.72 -3.10
CA THR A 453 -11.11 -21.04 -2.25
C THR A 453 -12.36 -20.70 -3.05
N GLU A 454 -13.55 -21.00 -2.52
CA GLU A 454 -14.80 -20.68 -3.21
C GLU A 454 -15.06 -19.17 -3.22
N PRO A 455 -15.35 -18.55 -4.40
CA PRO A 455 -15.73 -17.16 -4.47
C PRO A 455 -17.03 -16.93 -3.69
N ALA A 456 -17.16 -15.76 -3.06
CA ALA A 456 -18.42 -15.36 -2.43
C ALA A 456 -19.49 -15.25 -3.50
N THR A 457 -20.43 -16.20 -3.55
CA THR A 457 -21.52 -16.20 -4.54
C THR A 457 -22.44 -15.00 -4.25
N PRO A 458 -22.73 -14.11 -5.23
CA PRO A 458 -23.75 -13.09 -5.07
C PRO A 458 -25.12 -13.77 -4.91
N GLY A 459 -25.90 -13.30 -3.95
CA GLY A 459 -27.15 -13.82 -3.44
C GLY A 459 -28.00 -14.63 -4.40
N GLY A 460 -28.17 -15.91 -4.09
CA GLY A 460 -29.25 -16.69 -4.62
C GLY A 460 -30.58 -16.04 -4.24
N GLN A 461 -31.38 -15.70 -5.25
CA GLN A 461 -32.76 -15.28 -5.07
C GLN A 461 -33.46 -16.27 -4.12
N PHE A 462 -33.94 -15.76 -3.00
CA PHE A 462 -34.92 -16.51 -2.19
C PHE A 462 -36.12 -16.86 -3.08
N ARG A 463 -36.20 -18.11 -3.49
CA ARG A 463 -37.47 -18.65 -4.00
C ARG A 463 -38.42 -18.70 -2.82
N HIS A 464 -39.38 -17.80 -2.80
CA HIS A 464 -40.56 -17.97 -2.00
C HIS A 464 -41.32 -19.21 -2.55
N ASP A 465 -41.09 -20.35 -1.95
CA ASP A 465 -42.02 -21.47 -2.09
C ASP A 465 -43.31 -21.08 -1.35
N THR A 466 -44.24 -20.54 -2.10
CA THR A 466 -45.64 -20.46 -1.66
C THR A 466 -46.20 -21.88 -1.67
N HIS A 467 -46.10 -22.54 -0.52
CA HIS A 467 -46.98 -23.70 -0.25
C HIS A 467 -48.40 -23.18 -0.04
N THR A 468 -49.21 -23.29 -1.06
CA THR A 468 -50.67 -23.38 -0.95
C THR A 468 -51.00 -24.81 -0.60
N GLY A 469 -51.55 -25.02 0.58
CA GLY A 469 -52.21 -26.19 1.07
C GLY A 469 -53.24 -25.79 2.10
#